data_f4fd477feb84a391182b388c2709035f
#
_entry.id   f4fd477feb84a391182b388c2709035f
#
_cell.length_a   1.000
_cell.length_b   1.000
_cell.length_c   1.000
_cell.angle_alpha   90.00
_cell.angle_beta   90.00
_cell.angle_gamma   90.00
#
_symmetry.space_group_name_H-M   'P 1'
#
loop_
_entity.id
_entity.type
_entity.pdbx_description
1 polymer ?
#
loop_
_entity_poly.entity_id
_entity_poly.type
_entity_poly.pdbx_seq_one_letter_code
_entity_poly.pdbx_strand_id
1 'polypeptide(L)'
;MPAKLDHTIVHSTDRFVAARFLTDLLDAPEAKPNGPFAAVPLGNGVTIDYADSVVTPDRIVFQHLAMLVSEEEFDGIFERIGKAELPYWAGPGHRGRNEINHRLGGRGVYVDDPDGVAIEFLTRTEGEA
;
A
#
# COMPACT_ATOMS: atom_id res chain seq x y z
N MET A 1 -7.59 -7.44 -22.51
CA MET A 1 -7.65 -8.54 -21.56
C MET A 1 -9.00 -8.62 -20.91
N PRO A 2 -9.70 -9.77 -20.99
CA PRO A 2 -11.00 -9.91 -20.33
C PRO A 2 -10.92 -10.10 -18.83
N ALA A 3 -9.81 -10.61 -18.31
CA ALA A 3 -9.66 -10.85 -16.88
C ALA A 3 -9.33 -9.54 -16.14
N LYS A 4 -9.92 -9.41 -14.95
CA LYS A 4 -9.67 -8.27 -14.05
C LYS A 4 -9.31 -8.83 -12.69
N LEU A 5 -8.33 -8.22 -12.04
CA LEU A 5 -8.01 -8.61 -10.67
C LEU A 5 -9.18 -8.26 -9.76
N ASP A 6 -9.66 -9.22 -8.98
CA ASP A 6 -10.78 -9.02 -8.06
C ASP A 6 -10.28 -8.75 -6.63
N HIS A 7 -9.47 -9.64 -6.11
CA HIS A 7 -8.91 -9.48 -4.78
C HIS A 7 -7.58 -10.21 -4.68
N THR A 8 -6.80 -9.84 -3.66
CA THR A 8 -5.54 -10.52 -3.36
C THR A 8 -5.33 -10.54 -1.85
N ILE A 9 -4.58 -11.52 -1.37
CA ILE A 9 -4.24 -11.64 0.05
C ILE A 9 -2.89 -11.00 0.28
N VAL A 10 -2.80 -10.21 1.36
CA VAL A 10 -1.54 -9.68 1.87
C VAL A 10 -1.36 -10.23 3.29
N HIS A 11 -0.24 -10.90 3.53
CA HIS A 11 0.03 -11.54 4.82
C HIS A 11 0.53 -10.52 5.83
N SER A 12 0.14 -10.70 7.09
CA SER A 12 0.46 -9.81 8.18
C SER A 12 0.54 -10.58 9.50
N THR A 13 1.12 -9.96 10.52
CA THR A 13 1.09 -10.52 11.88
C THR A 13 -0.20 -10.15 12.61
N ASP A 14 -0.86 -9.06 12.20
CA ASP A 14 -2.17 -8.64 12.71
C ASP A 14 -2.92 -7.97 11.56
N ARG A 15 -3.95 -8.63 11.06
CA ARG A 15 -4.67 -8.17 9.86
C ARG A 15 -5.30 -6.79 10.00
N PHE A 16 -5.80 -6.46 11.19
CA PHE A 16 -6.45 -5.15 11.39
C PHE A 16 -5.43 -4.02 11.56
N VAL A 17 -4.30 -4.29 12.19
CA VAL A 17 -3.21 -3.31 12.29
C VAL A 17 -2.63 -3.02 10.92
N ALA A 18 -2.37 -4.06 10.12
CA ALA A 18 -1.85 -3.89 8.77
C ALA A 18 -2.83 -3.13 7.87
N ALA A 19 -4.11 -3.49 7.94
CA ALA A 19 -5.15 -2.81 7.16
C ALA A 19 -5.28 -1.34 7.56
N ARG A 20 -5.22 -1.03 8.84
CA ARG A 20 -5.32 0.34 9.33
C ARG A 20 -4.16 1.20 8.86
N PHE A 21 -2.95 0.64 8.80
CA PHE A 21 -1.81 1.35 8.26
C PHE A 21 -2.12 1.88 6.85
N LEU A 22 -2.67 1.02 6.00
CA LEU A 22 -3.03 1.41 4.64
C LEU A 22 -4.20 2.39 4.60
N THR A 23 -5.28 2.10 5.32
CA THR A 23 -6.48 2.96 5.30
C THR A 23 -6.21 4.34 5.88
N ASP A 24 -5.35 4.45 6.90
CA ASP A 24 -4.97 5.74 7.46
C ASP A 24 -4.21 6.59 6.45
N LEU A 25 -3.28 6.00 5.71
CA LEU A 25 -2.54 6.74 4.69
C LEU A 25 -3.42 7.16 3.51
N LEU A 26 -4.35 6.32 3.11
CA LEU A 26 -5.28 6.60 2.02
C LEU A 26 -6.44 7.52 2.42
N ASP A 27 -6.63 7.78 3.71
CA ASP A 27 -7.81 8.43 4.25
C ASP A 27 -9.08 7.70 3.80
N ALA A 28 -9.02 6.38 3.87
CA ALA A 28 -10.10 5.49 3.46
C ALA A 28 -10.89 5.01 4.68
N PRO A 29 -12.12 4.50 4.46
CA PRO A 29 -12.89 3.90 5.53
C PRO A 29 -12.14 2.73 6.18
N GLU A 30 -12.40 2.51 7.46
CA GLU A 30 -11.81 1.41 8.20
C GLU A 30 -12.11 0.07 7.53
N ALA A 31 -11.12 -0.84 7.55
CA ALA A 31 -11.28 -2.17 6.99
C ALA A 31 -12.42 -2.93 7.66
N LYS A 32 -13.10 -3.76 6.89
CA LYS A 32 -14.23 -4.57 7.38
C LYS A 32 -13.79 -6.01 7.58
N PRO A 33 -14.26 -6.67 8.66
CA PRO A 33 -14.05 -8.10 8.81
C PRO A 33 -14.68 -8.86 7.63
N ASN A 34 -13.95 -9.83 7.10
CA ASN A 34 -14.43 -10.68 6.01
C ASN A 34 -13.89 -12.09 6.26
N GLY A 35 -14.61 -12.88 7.07
CA GLY A 35 -14.12 -14.17 7.52
C GLY A 35 -12.78 -14.03 8.23
N PRO A 36 -11.72 -14.74 7.79
CA PRO A 36 -10.40 -14.62 8.42
C PRO A 36 -9.64 -13.38 7.99
N PHE A 37 -10.23 -12.49 7.18
CA PHE A 37 -9.55 -11.36 6.58
C PHE A 37 -10.03 -10.03 7.14
N ALA A 38 -9.19 -9.00 6.99
CA ALA A 38 -9.58 -7.61 7.09
C ALA A 38 -9.57 -7.04 5.66
N ALA A 39 -10.73 -6.67 5.16
CA ALA A 39 -10.92 -6.28 3.75
C ALA A 39 -10.81 -4.78 3.56
N VAL A 40 -9.95 -4.36 2.63
CA VAL A 40 -9.79 -2.96 2.22
C VAL A 40 -10.16 -2.85 0.75
N PRO A 41 -11.36 -2.36 0.43
CA PRO A 41 -11.72 -2.14 -0.98
C PRO A 41 -10.99 -0.91 -1.54
N LEU A 42 -10.49 -1.03 -2.76
CA LEU A 42 -9.83 0.04 -3.48
C LEU A 42 -10.79 0.68 -4.49
N GLY A 43 -10.41 1.86 -4.99
CA GLY A 43 -11.28 2.65 -5.86
C GLY A 43 -11.57 2.01 -7.23
N ASN A 44 -10.78 1.04 -7.66
CA ASN A 44 -10.95 0.35 -8.94
C ASN A 44 -11.67 -1.00 -8.82
N GLY A 45 -12.31 -1.27 -7.67
CA GLY A 45 -13.06 -2.51 -7.47
C GLY A 45 -12.22 -3.69 -6.99
N VAL A 46 -10.93 -3.52 -6.81
CA VAL A 46 -10.04 -4.55 -6.25
C VAL A 46 -10.07 -4.47 -4.73
N THR A 47 -10.11 -5.61 -4.06
CA THR A 47 -10.04 -5.67 -2.59
C THR A 47 -8.71 -6.25 -2.15
N ILE A 48 -8.09 -5.61 -1.16
CA ILE A 48 -6.95 -6.18 -0.44
C ILE A 48 -7.50 -6.89 0.79
N ASP A 49 -7.27 -8.20 0.87
CA ASP A 49 -7.65 -9.01 2.04
C ASP A 49 -6.41 -9.26 2.89
N TYR A 50 -6.28 -8.52 4.00
CA TYR A 50 -5.19 -8.75 4.94
C TYR A 50 -5.48 -10.01 5.75
N ALA A 51 -4.49 -10.89 5.84
CA ALA A 51 -4.62 -12.18 6.52
C ALA A 51 -3.51 -12.36 7.55
N ASP A 52 -3.84 -12.94 8.70
CA ASP A 52 -2.86 -13.26 9.74
C ASP A 52 -2.93 -14.71 10.20
N SER A 53 -3.67 -15.57 9.48
CA SER A 53 -3.83 -16.98 9.82
C SER A 53 -3.60 -17.95 8.67
N VAL A 54 -3.22 -17.43 7.49
CA VAL A 54 -2.95 -18.28 6.32
C VAL A 54 -1.53 -18.84 6.38
N VAL A 55 -0.58 -18.00 6.80
CA VAL A 55 0.81 -18.44 7.03
C VAL A 55 1.22 -18.01 8.43
N THR A 56 2.17 -18.71 9.02
CA THR A 56 2.76 -18.29 10.29
C THR A 56 3.69 -17.10 10.08
N PRO A 57 3.91 -16.24 11.10
CA PRO A 57 4.74 -15.04 10.94
C PRO A 57 6.12 -15.30 10.37
N ASP A 58 6.76 -16.42 10.71
CA ASP A 58 8.08 -16.79 10.22
C ASP A 58 8.09 -17.15 8.74
N ARG A 59 6.91 -17.33 8.12
CA ARG A 59 6.78 -17.65 6.69
C ARG A 59 6.37 -16.48 5.85
N ILE A 60 6.19 -15.30 6.43
CA ILE A 60 5.89 -14.10 5.67
C ILE A 60 7.15 -13.68 4.93
N VAL A 61 7.08 -13.69 3.60
CA VAL A 61 8.17 -13.25 2.74
C VAL A 61 7.92 -11.81 2.27
N PHE A 62 8.90 -11.21 1.60
CA PHE A 62 8.75 -9.86 1.06
C PHE A 62 7.50 -9.75 0.18
N GLN A 63 6.71 -8.70 0.41
CA GLN A 63 5.52 -8.39 -0.38
C GLN A 63 5.62 -6.93 -0.82
N HIS A 64 5.05 -6.62 -1.98
CA HIS A 64 5.04 -5.27 -2.52
C HIS A 64 3.68 -4.96 -3.13
N LEU A 65 3.14 -3.79 -2.76
CA LEU A 65 1.90 -3.27 -3.32
C LEU A 65 2.18 -1.89 -3.93
N ALA A 66 1.68 -1.64 -5.11
CA ALA A 66 1.76 -0.33 -5.75
C ALA A 66 0.35 0.22 -5.96
N MET A 67 0.10 1.41 -5.42
CA MET A 67 -1.20 2.07 -5.48
C MET A 67 -1.12 3.25 -6.43
N LEU A 68 -1.92 3.24 -7.50
CA LEU A 68 -2.04 4.37 -8.40
C LEU A 68 -2.99 5.38 -7.78
N VAL A 69 -2.53 6.59 -7.57
CA VAL A 69 -3.31 7.66 -6.95
C VAL A 69 -3.24 8.93 -7.80
N SER A 70 -4.18 9.85 -7.61
CA SER A 70 -4.12 11.14 -8.25
C SER A 70 -3.04 12.01 -7.61
N GLU A 71 -2.66 13.10 -8.26
CA GLU A 71 -1.71 14.07 -7.68
C GLU A 71 -2.26 14.66 -6.38
N GLU A 72 -3.56 14.93 -6.33
CA GLU A 72 -4.21 15.46 -5.13
C GLU A 72 -4.20 14.43 -4.00
N GLU A 73 -4.51 13.17 -4.31
CA GLU A 73 -4.43 12.09 -3.32
C GLU A 73 -3.00 11.90 -2.80
N PHE A 74 -2.01 12.01 -3.71
CA PHE A 74 -0.60 11.92 -3.33
C PHE A 74 -0.24 13.00 -2.31
N ASP A 75 -0.68 14.24 -2.51
CA ASP A 75 -0.42 15.33 -1.57
C ASP A 75 -0.93 14.97 -0.17
N GLY A 76 -2.13 14.44 -0.06
CA GLY A 76 -2.70 14.03 1.22
C GLY A 76 -1.95 12.87 1.86
N ILE A 77 -1.59 11.88 1.05
CA ILE A 77 -0.83 10.70 1.53
C ILE A 77 0.53 11.15 2.05
N PHE A 78 1.24 11.98 1.30
CA PHE A 78 2.56 12.45 1.67
C PHE A 78 2.51 13.28 2.96
N GLU A 79 1.48 14.12 3.11
CA GLU A 79 1.26 14.85 4.35
C GLU A 79 1.07 13.91 5.55
N ARG A 80 0.28 12.83 5.37
CA ARG A 80 0.04 11.86 6.45
C ARG A 80 1.29 11.06 6.79
N ILE A 81 2.12 10.73 5.81
CA ILE A 81 3.42 10.11 6.04
C ILE A 81 4.27 11.01 6.95
N GLY A 82 4.30 12.31 6.65
CA GLY A 82 5.06 13.28 7.44
C GLY A 82 4.51 13.43 8.86
N LYS A 83 3.20 13.52 9.02
CA LYS A 83 2.56 13.65 10.34
C LYS A 83 2.78 12.43 11.22
N ALA A 84 2.81 11.23 10.61
CA ALA A 84 3.07 9.98 11.32
C ALA A 84 4.56 9.74 11.53
N GLU A 85 5.41 10.62 11.01
CA GLU A 85 6.88 10.49 11.10
C GLU A 85 7.38 9.15 10.56
N LEU A 86 6.74 8.64 9.50
CA LEU A 86 7.14 7.39 8.88
C LEU A 86 8.38 7.58 8.03
N PRO A 87 9.34 6.63 8.06
CA PRO A 87 10.41 6.61 7.08
C PRO A 87 9.84 6.41 5.68
N TYR A 88 10.42 7.06 4.69
CA TYR A 88 10.01 6.88 3.30
C TYR A 88 11.21 6.98 2.37
N TRP A 89 11.04 6.46 1.17
CA TRP A 89 12.12 6.35 0.19
C TRP A 89 11.61 6.63 -1.21
N ALA A 90 12.52 7.05 -2.07
CA ALA A 90 12.21 7.32 -3.48
C ALA A 90 12.10 6.04 -4.31
N GLY A 91 12.76 4.96 -3.89
CA GLY A 91 12.83 3.74 -4.69
C GLY A 91 12.80 2.47 -3.87
N PRO A 92 12.72 1.32 -4.56
CA PRO A 92 12.69 0.03 -3.90
C PRO A 92 14.01 -0.27 -3.19
N GLY A 93 13.96 -1.13 -2.18
CA GLY A 93 15.15 -1.52 -1.43
C GLY A 93 15.71 -0.40 -0.57
N HIS A 94 14.84 0.50 -0.11
CA HIS A 94 15.20 1.65 0.73
C HIS A 94 16.19 2.62 0.07
N ARG A 95 16.08 2.80 -1.22
CA ARG A 95 16.90 3.76 -1.96
C ARG A 95 16.31 5.15 -1.90
N GLY A 96 17.16 6.16 -1.73
CA GLY A 96 16.72 7.56 -1.70
C GLY A 96 15.92 7.87 -0.45
N ARG A 97 16.51 7.64 0.73
CA ARG A 97 15.85 7.92 2.00
C ARG A 97 15.45 9.38 2.10
N ASN A 98 14.22 9.62 2.55
CA ASN A 98 13.63 10.95 2.71
C ASN A 98 13.49 11.71 1.39
N GLU A 99 13.39 10.98 0.29
CA GLU A 99 13.18 11.55 -1.04
C GLU A 99 11.97 10.88 -1.70
N ILE A 100 11.37 11.58 -2.67
CA ILE A 100 10.35 11.01 -3.56
C ILE A 100 10.94 10.92 -4.95
N ASN A 101 10.31 10.13 -5.84
CA ASN A 101 10.74 10.07 -7.23
C ASN A 101 9.75 10.81 -8.13
N HIS A 102 10.21 11.09 -9.35
CA HIS A 102 9.40 11.77 -10.38
C HIS A 102 9.31 10.92 -11.64
N ARG A 103 9.19 9.64 -11.45
CA ARG A 103 9.15 8.67 -12.55
C ARG A 103 8.00 8.99 -13.50
N LEU A 104 8.29 8.92 -14.81
CA LEU A 104 7.33 9.17 -15.89
C LEU A 104 6.69 10.57 -15.83
N GLY A 105 7.36 11.52 -15.19
CA GLY A 105 6.84 12.89 -15.03
C GLY A 105 5.83 13.04 -13.91
N GLY A 106 5.59 11.98 -13.12
CA GLY A 106 4.71 12.02 -11.96
C GLY A 106 5.47 12.07 -10.66
N ARG A 107 4.89 11.50 -9.62
CA ARG A 107 5.52 11.38 -8.29
C ARG A 107 5.31 9.98 -7.74
N GLY A 108 6.26 9.51 -6.95
CA GLY A 108 6.16 8.23 -6.27
C GLY A 108 6.89 8.24 -4.94
N VAL A 109 6.41 7.42 -4.00
CA VAL A 109 7.02 7.28 -2.68
C VAL A 109 6.79 5.86 -2.16
N TYR A 110 7.77 5.34 -1.43
CA TYR A 110 7.74 4.00 -0.83
C TYR A 110 7.71 4.12 0.68
N VAL A 111 6.85 3.37 1.34
CA VAL A 111 6.84 3.19 2.80
C VAL A 111 6.76 1.70 3.12
N ASP A 112 7.19 1.33 4.33
CA ASP A 112 7.02 -0.04 4.81
C ASP A 112 5.87 -0.08 5.81
N ASP A 113 5.01 -1.09 5.70
CA ASP A 113 4.00 -1.32 6.72
C ASP A 113 4.63 -2.01 7.95
N PRO A 114 3.84 -2.26 9.03
CA PRO A 114 4.41 -2.87 10.25
C PRO A 114 5.09 -4.23 10.05
N ASP A 115 4.75 -4.96 8.99
CA ASP A 115 5.33 -6.27 8.68
C ASP A 115 6.40 -6.21 7.59
N GLY A 116 6.80 -5.00 7.18
CA GLY A 116 7.81 -4.85 6.14
C GLY A 116 7.27 -4.95 4.72
N VAL A 117 5.95 -4.95 4.53
CA VAL A 117 5.38 -4.88 3.18
C VAL A 117 5.71 -3.52 2.58
N ALA A 118 6.35 -3.53 1.41
CA ALA A 118 6.69 -2.28 0.72
C ALA A 118 5.44 -1.77 -0.01
N ILE A 119 4.96 -0.61 0.39
CA ILE A 119 3.81 0.04 -0.23
C ILE A 119 4.31 1.25 -0.99
N GLU A 120 4.00 1.28 -2.28
CA GLU A 120 4.35 2.36 -3.17
C GLU A 120 3.09 3.12 -3.56
N PHE A 121 3.14 4.45 -3.47
CA PHE A 121 2.09 5.31 -4.00
C PHE A 121 2.68 6.05 -5.18
N LEU A 122 2.04 5.96 -6.34
CA LEU A 122 2.54 6.59 -7.56
C LEU A 122 1.39 7.25 -8.32
N THR A 123 1.72 8.32 -9.04
CA THR A 123 0.71 9.09 -9.76
C THR A 123 0.69 8.79 -11.25
N ARG A 124 1.68 8.04 -11.74
CA ARG A 124 1.74 7.62 -13.16
C ARG A 124 2.25 6.21 -13.31
N THR A 125 1.71 5.48 -14.25
CA THR A 125 2.15 4.12 -14.59
C THR A 125 2.67 4.10 -16.03
N GLU A 126 3.38 3.03 -16.39
CA GLU A 126 3.87 2.83 -17.75
C GLU A 126 2.72 2.71 -18.75
N GLY A 127 1.55 2.23 -18.29
CA GLY A 127 0.37 2.12 -19.15
C GLY A 127 -0.21 3.45 -19.60
N GLU A 128 0.21 4.57 -18.98
CA GLU A 128 -0.25 5.92 -19.31
C GLU A 128 0.71 6.69 -20.20
N ALA A 129 1.84 6.08 -20.49
CA ALA A 129 2.89 6.72 -21.30
C ALA A 129 2.51 6.85 -22.77
#